data_ed934a5829830715aadb5506f482eab9
#
_entry.id   ed934a5829830715aadb5506f482eab9
#
_cell.length_a   1.000
_cell.length_b   1.000
_cell.length_c   1.000
_cell.angle_alpha   90.00
_cell.angle_beta   90.00
_cell.angle_gamma   90.00
#
_symmetry.space_group_name_H-M   'P 1'
#
loop_
_entity.id
_entity.type
_entity.pdbx_description
1 polymer ?
#
loop_
_entity_poly.entity_id
_entity_poly.type
_entity_poly.pdbx_seq_one_letter_code
_entity_poly.pdbx_strand_id
1 'polypeptide(L)'
;MPPGSPSVAPKKFCLVLVKPTHYCDDGYPIRWFRSAIPSNSLASLYGIAEDCAARNVLGEGINLEIHALDEANVRIRPERIAALIRAADAGMVMLVGVQSNQMPRALDIARPLRANGIQVAIGGFHVSGVISMIDGDDPSLREAQAMGVAIFAGEAEGRLDEVLSNAHSGHLKPLYNYMNDLPGIDGAPLPILKRERLRRTGGATTSFDAG
;
A
#
# COMPACT_ATOMS: atom_id res chain seq x y z
N MET A 1 44.67 14.98 -9.96
CA MET A 1 43.38 14.34 -9.66
C MET A 1 42.33 15.43 -9.61
N PRO A 2 41.24 15.38 -10.40
CA PRO A 2 40.17 16.35 -10.28
C PRO A 2 39.44 16.12 -8.95
N PRO A 3 38.95 17.18 -8.28
CA PRO A 3 38.19 17.05 -7.05
C PRO A 3 36.88 16.30 -7.35
N GLY A 4 36.61 15.24 -6.58
CA GLY A 4 35.38 14.47 -6.71
C GLY A 4 34.17 15.37 -6.57
N SER A 5 33.22 15.25 -7.50
CA SER A 5 31.93 15.91 -7.42
C SER A 5 31.27 15.57 -6.07
N PRO A 6 30.66 16.54 -5.38
CA PRO A 6 29.96 16.26 -4.14
C PRO A 6 28.89 15.20 -4.42
N SER A 7 28.97 14.07 -3.73
CA SER A 7 27.95 13.03 -3.74
C SER A 7 26.66 13.65 -3.20
N VAL A 8 25.73 13.98 -4.09
CA VAL A 8 24.38 14.40 -3.69
C VAL A 8 23.75 13.20 -3.00
N ALA A 9 23.30 13.36 -1.77
CA ALA A 9 22.59 12.29 -1.05
C ALA A 9 21.41 11.80 -1.90
N PRO A 10 21.19 10.47 -2.03
CA PRO A 10 20.11 9.95 -2.84
C PRO A 10 18.78 10.47 -2.34
N LYS A 11 17.93 10.94 -3.25
CA LYS A 11 16.56 11.33 -2.92
C LYS A 11 15.80 10.11 -2.40
N LYS A 12 14.91 10.33 -1.43
CA LYS A 12 14.13 9.26 -0.82
C LYS A 12 12.66 9.38 -1.19
N PHE A 13 12.08 8.27 -1.65
CA PHE A 13 10.64 8.11 -1.77
C PHE A 13 10.14 7.11 -0.71
N CYS A 14 9.24 7.53 0.16
CA CYS A 14 8.72 6.69 1.24
C CYS A 14 7.38 6.08 0.85
N LEU A 15 7.33 4.77 0.67
CA LEU A 15 6.11 4.00 0.45
C LEU A 15 5.67 3.32 1.75
N VAL A 16 4.46 3.63 2.22
CA VAL A 16 3.88 2.97 3.39
C VAL A 16 2.68 2.13 2.98
N LEU A 17 2.84 0.82 3.04
CA LEU A 17 1.76 -0.16 2.81
C LEU A 17 1.05 -0.40 4.15
N VAL A 18 -0.26 -0.18 4.19
CA VAL A 18 -1.08 -0.40 5.38
C VAL A 18 -2.18 -1.39 5.06
N LYS A 19 -2.21 -2.52 5.75
CA LYS A 19 -3.36 -3.43 5.77
C LYS A 19 -4.29 -2.99 6.90
N PRO A 20 -5.46 -2.38 6.60
CA PRO A 20 -6.42 -2.01 7.63
C PRO A 20 -7.04 -3.25 8.29
N THR A 21 -7.41 -3.13 9.55
CA THR A 21 -8.31 -4.07 10.22
C THR A 21 -9.77 -3.65 9.99
N HIS A 22 -10.70 -4.25 10.71
CA HIS A 22 -12.10 -3.85 10.75
C HIS A 22 -12.50 -3.47 12.18
N TYR A 23 -13.67 -2.88 12.34
CA TYR A 23 -14.22 -2.56 13.64
C TYR A 23 -14.96 -3.77 14.24
N CYS A 24 -14.88 -3.94 15.56
CA CYS A 24 -15.80 -4.81 16.30
C CYS A 24 -17.15 -4.11 16.48
N ASP A 25 -18.13 -4.84 17.06
CA ASP A 25 -19.49 -4.33 17.28
C ASP A 25 -19.52 -3.10 18.20
N ASP A 26 -18.53 -2.96 19.09
CA ASP A 26 -18.37 -1.78 19.96
C ASP A 26 -17.67 -0.59 19.26
N GLY A 27 -17.33 -0.69 17.97
CA GLY A 27 -16.71 0.36 17.19
C GLY A 27 -15.20 0.53 17.39
N TYR A 28 -14.51 -0.44 17.98
CA TYR A 28 -13.06 -0.41 18.14
C TYR A 28 -12.35 -1.22 17.06
N PRO A 29 -11.18 -0.75 16.53
CA PRO A 29 -10.38 -1.55 15.61
C PRO A 29 -9.90 -2.85 16.27
N ILE A 30 -10.17 -4.00 15.64
CA ILE A 30 -9.75 -5.31 16.14
C ILE A 30 -8.24 -5.43 15.99
N ARG A 31 -7.56 -5.77 17.07
CA ARG A 31 -6.11 -5.99 17.10
C ARG A 31 -5.77 -7.20 17.95
N TRP A 32 -4.78 -7.95 17.49
CA TRP A 32 -4.27 -9.11 18.18
C TRP A 32 -2.82 -8.88 18.62
N PHE A 33 -2.45 -9.38 19.78
CA PHE A 33 -1.04 -9.38 20.20
C PHE A 33 -0.18 -10.13 19.19
N ARG A 34 -0.72 -11.23 18.64
CA ARG A 34 -0.19 -11.96 17.48
C ARG A 34 -1.35 -12.37 16.60
N SER A 35 -1.27 -12.13 15.29
CA SER A 35 -2.22 -12.71 14.34
C SER A 35 -1.90 -14.18 14.12
N ALA A 36 -2.93 -14.99 13.83
CA ALA A 36 -2.73 -16.40 13.51
C ALA A 36 -2.02 -16.58 12.17
N ILE A 37 -2.33 -15.74 11.20
CA ILE A 37 -1.88 -15.86 9.81
C ILE A 37 -1.36 -14.49 9.33
N PRO A 38 -0.21 -14.44 8.63
CA PRO A 38 0.26 -13.21 7.97
C PRO A 38 -0.71 -12.75 6.87
N SER A 39 -0.74 -11.46 6.60
CA SER A 39 -1.55 -10.91 5.51
C SER A 39 -0.88 -11.19 4.15
N ASN A 40 -1.51 -12.04 3.33
CA ASN A 40 -1.03 -12.35 1.97
C ASN A 40 -1.03 -11.10 1.09
N SER A 41 -2.11 -10.30 1.10
CA SER A 41 -2.15 -9.06 0.31
C SER A 41 -1.02 -8.10 0.65
N LEU A 42 -0.68 -7.97 1.95
CA LEU A 42 0.44 -7.14 2.36
C LEU A 42 1.79 -7.72 1.91
N ALA A 43 1.93 -9.06 1.97
CA ALA A 43 3.13 -9.76 1.54
C ALA A 43 3.36 -9.64 0.03
N SER A 44 2.30 -9.82 -0.77
CA SER A 44 2.36 -9.69 -2.23
C SER A 44 2.75 -8.27 -2.64
N LEU A 45 2.04 -7.26 -2.12
CA LEU A 45 2.35 -5.85 -2.43
C LEU A 45 3.75 -5.45 -1.96
N TYR A 46 4.21 -5.99 -0.83
CA TYR A 46 5.57 -5.75 -0.36
C TYR A 46 6.60 -6.35 -1.32
N GLY A 47 6.39 -7.59 -1.79
CA GLY A 47 7.26 -8.24 -2.78
C GLY A 47 7.33 -7.48 -4.10
N ILE A 48 6.18 -7.01 -4.62
CA ILE A 48 6.11 -6.20 -5.84
C ILE A 48 6.84 -4.85 -5.62
N ALA A 49 6.70 -4.22 -4.46
CA ALA A 49 7.38 -2.96 -4.16
C ALA A 49 8.92 -3.14 -4.03
N GLU A 50 9.39 -4.24 -3.46
CA GLU A 50 10.83 -4.56 -3.41
C GLU A 50 11.39 -4.81 -4.83
N ASP A 51 10.63 -5.46 -5.72
CA ASP A 51 10.99 -5.61 -7.12
C ASP A 51 11.07 -4.23 -7.84
N CYS A 52 10.10 -3.36 -7.62
CA CYS A 52 10.14 -1.98 -8.13
C CYS A 52 11.41 -1.24 -7.64
N ALA A 53 11.78 -1.41 -6.37
CA ALA A 53 12.99 -0.83 -5.82
C ALA A 53 14.25 -1.39 -6.50
N ALA A 54 14.32 -2.71 -6.67
CA ALA A 54 15.45 -3.37 -7.32
C ALA A 54 15.63 -2.97 -8.78
N ARG A 55 14.52 -2.71 -9.50
CA ARG A 55 14.51 -2.22 -10.89
C ARG A 55 14.69 -0.71 -11.00
N ASN A 56 14.80 0.03 -9.90
CA ASN A 56 14.92 1.49 -9.88
C ASN A 56 13.82 2.20 -10.69
N VAL A 57 12.55 1.79 -10.55
CA VAL A 57 11.41 2.29 -11.34
C VAL A 57 11.18 3.80 -11.20
N LEU A 58 11.64 4.42 -10.13
CA LEU A 58 11.58 5.86 -9.91
C LEU A 58 12.77 6.63 -10.51
N GLY A 59 13.74 5.91 -11.09
CA GLY A 59 14.95 6.47 -11.68
C GLY A 59 16.19 6.31 -10.78
N GLU A 60 17.37 6.43 -11.40
CA GLU A 60 18.63 6.34 -10.68
C GLU A 60 18.78 7.45 -9.64
N GLY A 61 19.30 7.11 -8.48
CA GLY A 61 19.51 8.04 -7.37
C GLY A 61 18.28 8.30 -6.49
N ILE A 62 17.15 7.62 -6.75
CA ILE A 62 15.98 7.65 -5.88
C ILE A 62 15.90 6.34 -5.09
N ASN A 63 15.98 6.44 -3.76
CA ASN A 63 15.85 5.29 -2.88
C ASN A 63 14.38 5.10 -2.51
N LEU A 64 13.77 4.00 -2.93
CA LEU A 64 12.43 3.60 -2.54
C LEU A 64 12.48 2.90 -1.16
N GLU A 65 12.09 3.63 -0.12
CA GLU A 65 12.00 3.10 1.26
C GLU A 65 10.60 2.54 1.50
N ILE A 66 10.48 1.24 1.82
CA ILE A 66 9.21 0.53 1.91
C ILE A 66 8.92 0.15 3.36
N HIS A 67 7.75 0.57 3.86
CA HIS A 67 7.23 0.20 5.16
C HIS A 67 5.93 -0.58 5.02
N ALA A 68 5.81 -1.70 5.72
CA ALA A 68 4.60 -2.53 5.73
C ALA A 68 4.01 -2.57 7.14
N LEU A 69 2.74 -2.17 7.29
CA LEU A 69 2.02 -2.08 8.55
C LEU A 69 0.74 -2.91 8.47
N ASP A 70 0.66 -3.97 9.26
CA ASP A 70 -0.56 -4.74 9.45
C ASP A 70 -1.27 -4.27 10.72
N GLU A 71 -2.43 -3.62 10.59
CA GLU A 71 -3.17 -3.06 11.73
C GLU A 71 -3.70 -4.13 12.65
N ALA A 72 -3.85 -5.36 12.19
CA ALA A 72 -4.19 -6.47 13.09
C ALA A 72 -3.14 -6.68 14.20
N ASN A 73 -1.87 -6.27 13.95
CA ASN A 73 -0.74 -6.48 14.86
C ASN A 73 -0.15 -5.19 15.43
N VAL A 74 -0.38 -4.05 14.77
CA VAL A 74 0.21 -2.77 15.16
C VAL A 74 -0.84 -1.67 15.15
N ARG A 75 -0.76 -0.75 16.09
CA ARG A 75 -1.64 0.43 16.08
C ARG A 75 -1.22 1.38 14.96
N ILE A 76 -2.12 1.64 14.02
CA ILE A 76 -1.93 2.66 13.00
C ILE A 76 -2.09 4.05 13.65
N ARG A 77 -1.11 4.89 13.44
CA ARG A 77 -1.07 6.29 13.88
C ARG A 77 -0.79 7.17 12.67
N PRO A 78 -1.82 7.76 12.05
CA PRO A 78 -1.66 8.56 10.83
C PRO A 78 -0.63 9.68 10.97
N GLU A 79 -0.52 10.30 12.15
CA GLU A 79 0.45 11.38 12.42
C GLU A 79 1.90 10.89 12.31
N ARG A 80 2.19 9.65 12.77
CA ARG A 80 3.51 9.04 12.66
C ARG A 80 3.84 8.67 11.22
N ILE A 81 2.84 8.17 10.47
CA ILE A 81 3.00 7.88 9.05
C ILE A 81 3.27 9.18 8.29
N ALA A 82 2.50 10.24 8.55
CA ALA A 82 2.73 11.54 7.94
C ALA A 82 4.11 12.10 8.26
N ALA A 83 4.57 11.97 9.50
CA ALA A 83 5.92 12.39 9.89
C ALA A 83 7.01 11.59 9.17
N LEU A 84 6.81 10.27 9.00
CA LEU A 84 7.74 9.40 8.26
C LEU A 84 7.86 9.83 6.79
N ILE A 85 6.73 10.09 6.13
CA ILE A 85 6.71 10.52 4.72
C ILE A 85 7.33 11.92 4.56
N ARG A 86 7.07 12.85 5.50
CA ARG A 86 7.68 14.19 5.47
C ARG A 86 9.18 14.19 5.72
N ALA A 87 9.73 13.15 6.33
CA ALA A 87 11.18 12.98 6.51
C ALA A 87 11.87 12.48 5.23
N ALA A 88 11.12 12.08 4.21
CA ALA A 88 11.57 11.77 2.86
C ALA A 88 11.30 12.96 1.92
N ASP A 89 11.85 12.92 0.71
CA ASP A 89 11.64 13.98 -0.31
C ASP A 89 10.24 13.89 -0.93
N ALA A 90 9.69 12.68 -1.03
CA ALA A 90 8.33 12.39 -1.48
C ALA A 90 7.85 11.05 -0.89
N GLY A 91 6.56 10.77 -1.02
CA GLY A 91 6.03 9.47 -0.59
C GLY A 91 4.52 9.38 -0.66
N MET A 92 4.03 8.15 -0.41
CA MET A 92 2.60 7.86 -0.42
C MET A 92 2.24 6.75 0.57
N VAL A 93 0.96 6.65 0.86
CA VAL A 93 0.36 5.53 1.60
C VAL A 93 -0.51 4.72 0.66
N MET A 94 -0.40 3.41 0.71
CA MET A 94 -1.34 2.49 0.06
C MET A 94 -2.09 1.69 1.12
N LEU A 95 -3.42 1.79 1.12
CA LEU A 95 -4.31 0.95 1.93
C LEU A 95 -4.62 -0.29 1.12
N VAL A 96 -4.03 -1.44 1.51
CA VAL A 96 -3.91 -2.62 0.67
C VAL A 96 -4.83 -3.77 1.11
N GLY A 97 -5.33 -4.53 0.12
CA GLY A 97 -6.14 -5.71 0.34
C GLY A 97 -7.43 -5.42 1.12
N VAL A 98 -8.03 -4.24 0.91
CA VAL A 98 -9.19 -3.79 1.67
C VAL A 98 -10.42 -4.60 1.31
N GLN A 99 -11.03 -5.24 2.31
CA GLN A 99 -12.30 -5.95 2.23
C GLN A 99 -13.47 -5.03 2.61
N SER A 100 -14.71 -5.45 2.33
CA SER A 100 -15.90 -4.60 2.56
C SER A 100 -16.05 -4.17 4.01
N ASN A 101 -15.81 -5.08 4.97
CA ASN A 101 -15.85 -4.76 6.39
C ASN A 101 -14.67 -3.90 6.89
N GLN A 102 -13.61 -3.76 6.09
CA GLN A 102 -12.43 -2.96 6.39
C GLN A 102 -12.51 -1.56 5.77
N MET A 103 -13.42 -1.36 4.81
CA MET A 103 -13.53 -0.08 4.09
C MET A 103 -13.79 1.13 5.02
N PRO A 104 -14.70 1.07 6.02
CA PRO A 104 -14.88 2.19 6.95
C PRO A 104 -13.58 2.56 7.68
N ARG A 105 -12.83 1.53 8.13
CA ARG A 105 -11.55 1.76 8.80
C ARG A 105 -10.48 2.33 7.86
N ALA A 106 -10.46 1.89 6.61
CA ALA A 106 -9.56 2.43 5.60
C ALA A 106 -9.81 3.93 5.37
N LEU A 107 -11.08 4.35 5.27
CA LEU A 107 -11.45 5.76 5.14
C LEU A 107 -11.03 6.59 6.36
N ASP A 108 -11.19 6.05 7.58
CA ASP A 108 -10.76 6.73 8.81
C ASP A 108 -9.24 6.88 8.92
N ILE A 109 -8.47 5.97 8.32
CA ILE A 109 -7.01 6.12 8.20
C ILE A 109 -6.67 7.14 7.11
N ALA A 110 -7.37 7.11 5.98
CA ALA A 110 -7.11 7.99 4.84
C ALA A 110 -7.38 9.47 5.16
N ARG A 111 -8.48 9.76 5.84
CA ARG A 111 -8.95 11.13 6.12
C ARG A 111 -7.87 12.02 6.76
N PRO A 112 -7.27 11.67 7.91
CA PRO A 112 -6.21 12.48 8.50
C PRO A 112 -4.92 12.52 7.65
N LEU A 113 -4.60 11.48 6.89
CA LEU A 113 -3.45 11.49 5.98
C LEU A 113 -3.67 12.49 4.85
N ARG A 114 -4.85 12.46 4.21
CA ARG A 114 -5.22 13.42 3.15
C ARG A 114 -5.27 14.86 3.67
N ALA A 115 -5.84 15.08 4.87
CA ALA A 115 -5.85 16.39 5.52
C ALA A 115 -4.43 16.93 5.79
N ASN A 116 -3.44 16.05 5.92
CA ASN A 116 -2.02 16.39 6.03
C ASN A 116 -1.29 16.47 4.68
N GLY A 117 -2.00 16.43 3.55
CA GLY A 117 -1.43 16.53 2.21
C GLY A 117 -0.72 15.27 1.72
N ILE A 118 -0.82 14.16 2.45
CA ILE A 118 -0.19 12.89 2.05
C ILE A 118 -0.98 12.25 0.91
N GLN A 119 -0.29 11.79 -0.13
CA GLN A 119 -0.90 11.02 -1.20
C GLN A 119 -1.34 9.63 -0.67
N VAL A 120 -2.59 9.25 -0.95
CA VAL A 120 -3.16 7.98 -0.49
C VAL A 120 -3.81 7.27 -1.66
N ALA A 121 -3.55 5.98 -1.80
CA ALA A 121 -4.28 5.08 -2.69
C ALA A 121 -4.95 3.96 -1.87
N ILE A 122 -6.07 3.44 -2.37
CA ILE A 122 -6.82 2.35 -1.77
C ILE A 122 -7.11 1.29 -2.83
N GLY A 123 -6.86 0.01 -2.49
CA GLY A 123 -7.13 -1.11 -3.36
C GLY A 123 -7.42 -2.38 -2.58
N GLY A 124 -8.00 -3.36 -3.27
CA GLY A 124 -8.35 -4.65 -2.70
C GLY A 124 -9.72 -5.14 -3.13
N PHE A 125 -10.16 -6.23 -2.53
CA PHE A 125 -11.35 -6.96 -2.96
C PHE A 125 -12.63 -6.09 -3.01
N HIS A 126 -12.84 -5.24 -2.01
CA HIS A 126 -14.00 -4.34 -1.99
C HIS A 126 -14.00 -3.41 -3.20
N VAL A 127 -12.87 -2.72 -3.44
CA VAL A 127 -12.72 -1.76 -4.54
C VAL A 127 -12.94 -2.43 -5.89
N SER A 128 -12.25 -3.54 -6.14
CA SER A 128 -12.35 -4.30 -7.39
C SER A 128 -13.77 -4.85 -7.60
N GLY A 129 -14.39 -5.36 -6.54
CA GLY A 129 -15.77 -5.87 -6.58
C GLY A 129 -16.79 -4.79 -6.90
N VAL A 130 -16.70 -3.63 -6.28
CA VAL A 130 -17.61 -2.49 -6.54
C VAL A 130 -17.48 -2.02 -7.99
N ILE A 131 -16.25 -1.83 -8.48
CA ILE A 131 -16.03 -1.38 -9.87
C ILE A 131 -16.52 -2.40 -10.88
N SER A 132 -16.34 -3.70 -10.61
CA SER A 132 -16.78 -4.78 -11.50
C SER A 132 -18.29 -4.98 -11.51
N MET A 133 -18.98 -4.82 -10.36
CA MET A 133 -20.38 -5.23 -10.20
C MET A 133 -21.38 -4.09 -10.34
N ILE A 134 -21.00 -2.86 -9.97
CA ILE A 134 -21.92 -1.71 -9.91
C ILE A 134 -21.33 -0.43 -10.53
N ASP A 135 -20.43 -0.59 -11.50
CA ASP A 135 -19.77 0.52 -12.23
C ASP A 135 -19.14 1.59 -11.31
N GLY A 136 -18.74 1.17 -10.10
CA GLY A 136 -18.10 2.05 -9.13
C GLY A 136 -19.07 2.97 -8.36
N ASP A 137 -20.38 2.84 -8.51
CA ASP A 137 -21.35 3.65 -7.77
C ASP A 137 -21.59 3.12 -6.34
N ASP A 138 -20.62 3.39 -5.48
CA ASP A 138 -20.66 3.04 -4.06
C ASP A 138 -20.35 4.27 -3.19
N PRO A 139 -21.11 4.50 -2.10
CA PRO A 139 -20.92 5.67 -1.22
C PRO A 139 -19.51 5.77 -0.64
N SER A 140 -18.88 4.63 -0.31
CA SER A 140 -17.54 4.61 0.29
C SER A 140 -16.46 4.95 -0.73
N LEU A 141 -16.60 4.55 -1.99
CA LEU A 141 -15.68 4.96 -3.05
C LEU A 141 -15.87 6.43 -3.40
N ARG A 142 -17.11 6.94 -3.44
CA ARG A 142 -17.35 8.39 -3.63
C ARG A 142 -16.73 9.21 -2.50
N GLU A 143 -16.83 8.75 -1.25
CA GLU A 143 -16.19 9.40 -0.10
C GLU A 143 -14.66 9.40 -0.24
N ALA A 144 -14.06 8.26 -0.61
CA ALA A 144 -12.62 8.16 -0.85
C ALA A 144 -12.16 9.15 -1.93
N GLN A 145 -12.85 9.20 -3.06
CA GLN A 145 -12.55 10.11 -4.17
C GLN A 145 -12.73 11.58 -3.78
N ALA A 146 -13.79 11.91 -3.03
CA ALA A 146 -14.02 13.28 -2.53
C ALA A 146 -12.90 13.76 -1.61
N MET A 147 -12.24 12.86 -0.87
CA MET A 147 -11.03 13.14 -0.09
C MET A 147 -9.76 13.23 -0.96
N GLY A 148 -9.83 12.94 -2.26
CA GLY A 148 -8.68 12.86 -3.16
C GLY A 148 -7.84 11.60 -2.94
N VAL A 149 -8.43 10.51 -2.47
CA VAL A 149 -7.81 9.18 -2.40
C VAL A 149 -7.88 8.54 -3.79
N ALA A 150 -6.76 8.05 -4.29
CA ALA A 150 -6.69 7.31 -5.54
C ALA A 150 -7.29 5.91 -5.35
N ILE A 151 -8.08 5.46 -6.30
CA ILE A 151 -8.73 4.15 -6.32
C ILE A 151 -7.92 3.22 -7.22
N PHE A 152 -7.60 2.02 -6.73
CA PHE A 152 -6.90 0.99 -7.51
C PHE A 152 -7.76 -0.28 -7.57
N ALA A 153 -8.18 -0.65 -8.78
CA ALA A 153 -8.96 -1.84 -9.07
C ALA A 153 -8.19 -2.79 -9.98
N GLY A 154 -8.18 -4.07 -9.66
CA GLY A 154 -7.45 -5.11 -10.36
C GLY A 154 -6.20 -5.57 -9.60
N GLU A 155 -5.35 -6.33 -10.30
CA GLU A 155 -4.11 -6.88 -9.76
C GLU A 155 -2.97 -5.87 -9.87
N ALA A 156 -2.04 -5.91 -8.92
CA ALA A 156 -0.96 -4.92 -8.81
C ALA A 156 0.31 -5.31 -9.59
N GLU A 157 0.41 -6.58 -9.99
CA GLU A 157 1.54 -7.13 -10.74
C GLU A 157 1.74 -6.37 -12.06
N GLY A 158 2.94 -5.85 -12.27
CA GLY A 158 3.27 -5.04 -13.44
C GLY A 158 2.58 -3.67 -13.51
N ARG A 159 1.83 -3.26 -12.48
CA ARG A 159 1.07 -1.98 -12.45
C ARG A 159 1.56 -1.00 -11.38
N LEU A 160 2.26 -1.50 -10.37
CA LEU A 160 2.76 -0.67 -9.27
C LEU A 160 3.77 0.38 -9.74
N ASP A 161 4.53 0.09 -10.79
CA ASP A 161 5.49 1.01 -11.42
C ASP A 161 4.83 2.34 -11.81
N GLU A 162 3.66 2.26 -12.48
CA GLU A 162 2.91 3.44 -12.90
C GLU A 162 2.42 4.24 -11.70
N VAL A 163 1.87 3.57 -10.70
CA VAL A 163 1.36 4.22 -9.48
C VAL A 163 2.49 4.97 -8.76
N LEU A 164 3.64 4.32 -8.58
CA LEU A 164 4.80 4.91 -7.92
C LEU A 164 5.37 6.10 -8.73
N SER A 165 5.48 5.97 -10.05
CA SER A 165 5.97 7.05 -10.91
C SER A 165 5.04 8.26 -10.87
N ASN A 166 3.74 8.04 -10.94
CA ASN A 166 2.73 9.10 -10.83
C ASN A 166 2.76 9.77 -9.44
N ALA A 167 2.87 8.97 -8.38
CA ALA A 167 2.99 9.50 -7.02
C ALA A 167 4.28 10.31 -6.82
N HIS A 168 5.40 9.85 -7.37
CA HIS A 168 6.68 10.56 -7.29
C HIS A 168 6.63 11.91 -8.02
N SER A 169 5.93 11.98 -9.15
CA SER A 169 5.76 13.23 -9.91
C SER A 169 4.62 14.12 -9.36
N GLY A 170 3.91 13.69 -8.34
CA GLY A 170 2.77 14.44 -7.77
C GLY A 170 1.48 14.37 -8.59
N HIS A 171 1.40 13.46 -9.56
CA HIS A 171 0.27 13.30 -10.49
C HIS A 171 -0.47 11.97 -10.30
N LEU A 172 -0.72 11.58 -9.04
CA LEU A 172 -1.48 10.36 -8.75
C LEU A 172 -2.88 10.44 -9.39
N LYS A 173 -3.21 9.45 -10.23
CA LYS A 173 -4.52 9.40 -10.91
C LYS A 173 -5.64 9.14 -9.89
N PRO A 174 -6.84 9.71 -10.09
CA PRO A 174 -7.98 9.42 -9.23
C PRO A 174 -8.42 7.95 -9.28
N LEU A 175 -8.21 7.28 -10.44
CA LEU A 175 -8.59 5.90 -10.67
C LEU A 175 -7.52 5.19 -11.53
N TYR A 176 -7.11 4.03 -11.05
CA TYR A 176 -6.37 3.00 -11.79
C TYR A 176 -7.29 1.80 -11.92
N ASN A 177 -7.76 1.51 -13.13
CA ASN A 177 -8.68 0.39 -13.38
C ASN A 177 -8.06 -0.61 -14.35
N TYR A 178 -7.65 -1.76 -13.82
CA TYR A 178 -7.04 -2.86 -14.55
C TYR A 178 -7.91 -4.14 -14.50
N MET A 179 -9.21 -3.99 -14.21
CA MET A 179 -10.12 -5.13 -14.06
C MET A 179 -10.23 -6.00 -15.32
N ASN A 180 -10.02 -5.40 -16.50
CA ASN A 180 -10.08 -6.11 -17.80
C ASN A 180 -8.68 -6.45 -18.34
N ASP A 181 -7.62 -6.24 -17.56
CA ASP A 181 -6.24 -6.43 -17.98
C ASP A 181 -5.50 -7.26 -16.91
N LEU A 182 -5.73 -8.58 -16.96
CA LEU A 182 -5.11 -9.50 -16.03
C LEU A 182 -3.62 -9.63 -16.35
N PRO A 183 -2.72 -9.41 -15.39
CA PRO A 183 -1.30 -9.62 -15.60
C PRO A 183 -0.99 -11.12 -15.77
N GLY A 184 0.05 -11.42 -16.55
CA GLY A 184 0.66 -12.75 -16.51
C GLY A 184 1.30 -12.98 -15.14
N ILE A 185 1.21 -14.21 -14.63
CA ILE A 185 1.85 -14.59 -13.36
C ILE A 185 3.31 -15.04 -13.55
N ASP A 186 3.72 -15.29 -14.80
CA ASP A 186 5.09 -15.71 -15.12
C ASP A 186 6.08 -14.61 -14.75
N GLY A 187 7.00 -14.93 -13.82
CA GLY A 187 7.98 -13.98 -13.32
C GLY A 187 7.44 -12.95 -12.31
N ALA A 188 6.20 -13.08 -11.87
CA ALA A 188 5.67 -12.21 -10.82
C ALA A 188 6.50 -12.31 -9.52
N PRO A 189 6.77 -11.18 -8.84
CA PRO A 189 7.51 -11.18 -7.59
C PRO A 189 6.82 -12.04 -6.53
N LEU A 190 7.62 -12.84 -5.82
CA LEU A 190 7.09 -13.66 -4.74
C LEU A 190 6.61 -12.79 -3.57
N PRO A 191 5.55 -13.19 -2.87
CA PRO A 191 5.14 -12.56 -1.64
C PRO A 191 6.25 -12.60 -0.58
N ILE A 192 6.59 -11.45 -0.01
CA ILE A 192 7.67 -11.29 0.99
C ILE A 192 7.11 -10.66 2.25
N LEU A 193 7.53 -11.19 3.41
CA LEU A 193 7.32 -10.55 4.70
C LEU A 193 8.65 -10.43 5.44
N LYS A 194 8.94 -9.24 5.97
CA LYS A 194 10.13 -9.04 6.80
C LYS A 194 10.07 -9.92 8.05
N ARG A 195 11.21 -10.48 8.46
CA ARG A 195 11.35 -11.40 9.60
C ARG A 195 10.73 -10.86 10.89
N GLU A 196 10.79 -9.56 11.12
CA GLU A 196 10.18 -8.89 12.28
C GLU A 196 8.65 -8.98 12.28
N ARG A 197 8.03 -9.06 11.08
CA ARG A 197 6.58 -9.26 10.93
C ARG A 197 6.18 -10.69 11.23
N LEU A 198 6.95 -11.67 10.75
CA LEU A 198 6.72 -13.08 11.03
C LEU A 198 6.78 -13.41 12.54
N ARG A 199 7.61 -12.71 13.31
CA ARG A 199 7.65 -12.86 14.78
C ARG A 199 6.36 -12.45 15.49
N ARG A 200 5.50 -11.68 14.86
CA ARG A 200 4.19 -11.25 15.38
C ARG A 200 3.03 -12.09 14.87
N THR A 201 3.31 -13.15 14.12
CA THR A 201 2.31 -14.13 13.70
C THR A 201 2.42 -15.39 14.54
N GLY A 202 1.30 -16.09 14.77
CA GLY A 202 1.26 -17.32 15.58
C GLY A 202 1.85 -18.53 14.87
N GLY A 203 1.98 -18.50 13.53
CA GLY A 203 2.56 -19.54 12.69
C GLY A 203 3.91 -19.13 12.10
N ALA A 204 4.90 -20.02 12.18
CA ALA A 204 6.21 -19.82 11.58
C ALA A 204 6.27 -20.19 10.08
N THR A 205 5.26 -20.87 9.57
CA THR A 205 5.19 -21.35 8.19
C THR A 205 3.90 -20.89 7.54
N THR A 206 4.02 -20.13 6.46
CA THR A 206 2.97 -19.97 5.47
C THR A 206 3.25 -20.95 4.35
N SER A 207 2.32 -21.88 4.09
CA SER A 207 2.30 -22.58 2.83
C SER A 207 1.69 -21.62 1.80
N PHE A 208 2.48 -21.20 0.82
CA PHE A 208 1.94 -20.62 -0.38
C PHE A 208 1.60 -21.80 -1.30
N ASP A 209 0.32 -22.12 -1.46
CA ASP A 209 -0.10 -22.95 -2.58
C ASP A 209 0.06 -22.11 -3.83
N ALA A 210 1.13 -22.37 -4.56
CA ALA A 210 1.24 -22.01 -5.95
C ALA A 210 0.39 -23.01 -6.71
N GLY A 211 -0.91 -22.71 -6.89
CA GLY A 211 -1.80 -23.46 -7.74
C GLY A 211 -1.45 -23.30 -9.20
#